data_d400b8ff2b279433386ad2626146bd6d
#
_entry.id   d400b8ff2b279433386ad2626146bd6d
#
_cell.length_a   1.000
_cell.length_b   1.000
_cell.length_c   1.000
_cell.angle_alpha   90.00
_cell.angle_beta   90.00
_cell.angle_gamma   90.00
#
_symmetry.space_group_name_H-M   'P 1'
#
loop_
_entity.id
_entity.type
_entity.pdbx_description
1 polymer ?
#
loop_
_entity_poly.entity_id
_entity_poly.type
_entity_poly.pdbx_seq_one_letter_code
_entity_poly.pdbx_strand_id
1 'polypeptide(L)'
;KKISLILIAISLIACEQGSDYELASKNKANKNGAVSSTSRLASESGIDIMKKGGNAFDAIVATGFTLAVTSPANGNIGGGGFMVARTADGEIISLDFREKAPTLSYETMFLDQNGEYSRNLALLSHKSSGVPGTVDGLIKIFDDYGSGNFTLEEILSYAINYAENGHAINKSSAFGFDFFI
;
A
#
# COMPACT_ATOMS: atom_id res chain seq x y z
N LYS A 1 -50.96 3.88 3.96
CA LYS A 1 -50.15 4.78 4.86
C LYS A 1 -49.33 4.05 5.92
N LYS A 2 -49.75 2.85 6.41
CA LYS A 2 -48.98 2.07 7.42
C LYS A 2 -47.78 1.29 6.85
N ILE A 3 -47.81 0.89 5.58
CA ILE A 3 -46.75 0.15 4.91
C ILE A 3 -45.54 1.06 4.60
N SER A 4 -45.78 2.35 4.28
CA SER A 4 -44.72 3.34 4.01
C SER A 4 -43.87 3.67 5.24
N LEU A 5 -44.45 3.61 6.44
CA LEU A 5 -43.74 3.86 7.70
C LEU A 5 -42.84 2.67 8.11
N ILE A 6 -43.23 1.44 7.77
CA ILE A 6 -42.45 0.24 8.06
C ILE A 6 -41.19 0.20 7.15
N LEU A 7 -41.30 0.60 5.88
CA LEU A 7 -40.16 0.66 4.96
C LEU A 7 -39.12 1.73 5.36
N ILE A 8 -39.58 2.85 5.91
CA ILE A 8 -38.67 3.91 6.43
C ILE A 8 -37.97 3.44 7.72
N ALA A 9 -38.67 2.70 8.58
CA ALA A 9 -38.05 2.16 9.79
C ALA A 9 -36.99 1.07 9.49
N ILE A 10 -37.20 0.25 8.46
CA ILE A 10 -36.23 -0.77 8.03
C ILE A 10 -34.99 -0.13 7.39
N SER A 11 -35.14 1.00 6.66
CA SER A 11 -34.00 1.71 6.09
C SER A 11 -33.14 2.44 7.14
N LEU A 12 -33.70 2.80 8.28
CA LEU A 12 -32.95 3.41 9.38
C LEU A 12 -32.16 2.36 10.20
N ILE A 13 -32.65 1.12 10.28
CA ILE A 13 -31.95 0.03 10.97
C ILE A 13 -30.78 -0.51 10.14
N ALA A 14 -30.84 -0.41 8.81
CA ALA A 14 -29.74 -0.83 7.92
C ALA A 14 -28.51 0.08 7.97
N CYS A 15 -28.63 1.29 8.53
CA CYS A 15 -27.50 2.20 8.73
C CYS A 15 -26.74 2.00 10.04
N GLU A 16 -27.20 1.10 10.92
CA GLU A 16 -26.61 0.87 12.24
C GLU A 16 -25.85 -0.47 12.36
N GLN A 17 -25.60 -1.13 11.23
CA GLN A 17 -24.47 -2.05 11.13
C GLN A 17 -23.22 -1.23 10.91
N GLY A 18 -22.91 -0.42 11.93
CA GLY A 18 -21.55 0.06 12.14
C GLY A 18 -20.66 -1.16 12.10
N SER A 19 -19.68 -1.13 11.19
CA SER A 19 -18.58 -2.05 11.22
C SER A 19 -18.16 -2.22 12.67
N ASP A 20 -18.04 -3.45 13.16
CA ASP A 20 -17.22 -3.80 14.32
C ASP A 20 -15.74 -3.49 14.04
N TYR A 21 -15.48 -2.32 13.51
CA TYR A 21 -14.26 -1.59 13.69
C TYR A 21 -14.36 -1.08 15.12
N GLU A 22 -14.12 -1.96 16.08
CA GLU A 22 -13.62 -1.54 17.35
C GLU A 22 -12.43 -0.64 17.00
N LEU A 23 -12.65 0.66 17.10
CA LEU A 23 -11.60 1.66 16.98
C LEU A 23 -10.52 1.18 17.92
N ALA A 24 -9.54 0.49 17.33
CA ALA A 24 -8.46 -0.13 18.05
C ALA A 24 -8.00 0.88 19.07
N SER A 25 -8.26 0.58 20.30
CA SER A 25 -8.06 1.33 21.54
C SER A 25 -7.44 2.69 21.29
N LYS A 26 -8.08 3.75 21.72
CA LYS A 26 -7.54 5.12 21.75
C LYS A 26 -6.04 5.04 21.94
N ASN A 27 -5.30 4.90 20.84
CA ASN A 27 -3.87 4.82 20.85
C ASN A 27 -3.45 6.12 21.51
N LYS A 28 -2.91 6.03 22.70
CA LYS A 28 -2.25 7.17 23.33
C LYS A 28 -1.30 7.68 22.27
N ALA A 29 -1.56 8.87 21.73
CA ALA A 29 -0.71 9.47 20.74
C ALA A 29 0.72 9.34 21.25
N ASN A 30 1.51 8.49 20.60
CA ASN A 30 2.88 8.29 21.01
C ASN A 30 3.58 9.61 20.70
N LYS A 31 4.12 10.29 21.71
CA LYS A 31 4.78 11.59 21.55
C LYS A 31 5.98 11.52 20.61
N ASN A 32 6.45 10.32 20.30
CA ASN A 32 7.69 10.07 19.58
C ASN A 32 7.49 9.70 18.10
N GLY A 33 6.27 9.41 17.65
CA GLY A 33 5.97 9.10 16.26
C GLY A 33 4.68 8.33 16.07
N ALA A 34 4.20 8.29 14.82
CA ALA A 34 3.02 7.54 14.41
C ALA A 34 3.21 7.00 12.99
N VAL A 35 2.61 5.84 12.72
CA VAL A 35 2.52 5.25 11.37
C VAL A 35 1.07 4.88 11.11
N SER A 36 0.56 5.22 9.93
CA SER A 36 -0.77 4.83 9.47
C SER A 36 -0.68 4.28 8.05
N SER A 37 -1.29 3.13 7.83
CA SER A 37 -1.39 2.49 6.52
C SER A 37 -2.68 1.66 6.41
N THR A 38 -2.94 1.08 5.25
CA THR A 38 -4.09 0.20 5.01
C THR A 38 -3.96 -1.18 5.69
N SER A 39 -2.80 -1.52 6.22
CA SER A 39 -2.54 -2.75 6.96
C SER A 39 -2.02 -2.45 8.36
N ARG A 40 -2.69 -2.99 9.39
CA ARG A 40 -2.22 -2.89 10.77
C ARG A 40 -0.82 -3.48 10.94
N LEU A 41 -0.56 -4.63 10.33
CA LEU A 41 0.74 -5.30 10.38
C LEU A 41 1.86 -4.44 9.78
N ALA A 42 1.58 -3.77 8.66
CA ALA A 42 2.53 -2.86 8.03
C ALA A 42 2.78 -1.60 8.89
N SER A 43 1.74 -1.05 9.52
CA SER A 43 1.91 0.08 10.46
C SER A 43 2.70 -0.33 11.69
N GLU A 44 2.47 -1.53 12.22
CA GLU A 44 3.21 -2.08 13.37
C GLU A 44 4.69 -2.29 13.04
N SER A 45 5.04 -2.76 11.83
CA SER A 45 6.45 -2.88 11.41
C SER A 45 7.17 -1.52 11.42
N GLY A 46 6.56 -0.48 10.86
CA GLY A 46 7.15 0.86 10.87
C GLY A 46 7.28 1.44 12.29
N ILE A 47 6.28 1.23 13.15
CA ILE A 47 6.34 1.65 14.57
C ILE A 47 7.47 0.92 15.30
N ASP A 48 7.66 -0.37 15.04
CA ASP A 48 8.68 -1.17 15.71
C ASP A 48 10.10 -0.74 15.28
N ILE A 49 10.30 -0.44 14.01
CA ILE A 49 11.55 0.16 13.52
C ILE A 49 11.85 1.48 14.24
N MET A 50 10.87 2.38 14.38
CA MET A 50 11.07 3.63 15.12
C MET A 50 11.40 3.39 16.60
N LYS A 51 10.75 2.42 17.27
CA LYS A 51 11.05 2.06 18.66
C LYS A 51 12.47 1.52 18.84
N LYS A 52 13.01 0.87 17.81
CA LYS A 52 14.38 0.34 17.79
C LYS A 52 15.42 1.37 17.39
N GLY A 53 15.04 2.63 17.18
CA GLY A 53 15.94 3.74 16.90
C GLY A 53 16.04 4.15 15.43
N GLY A 54 15.15 3.63 14.58
CA GLY A 54 14.99 4.09 13.20
C GLY A 54 14.29 5.45 13.12
N ASN A 55 14.52 6.15 12.03
CA ASN A 55 13.83 7.38 11.71
C ASN A 55 12.52 7.12 10.92
N ALA A 56 11.84 8.17 10.50
CA ALA A 56 10.60 8.08 9.73
C ALA A 56 10.81 7.44 8.35
N PHE A 57 11.99 7.59 7.76
CA PHE A 57 12.31 7.01 6.46
C PHE A 57 12.55 5.49 6.56
N ASP A 58 13.24 5.02 7.59
CA ASP A 58 13.34 3.58 7.89
C ASP A 58 11.96 2.97 8.09
N ALA A 59 11.09 3.68 8.84
CA ALA A 59 9.73 3.23 9.12
C ALA A 59 8.87 3.15 7.84
N ILE A 60 8.99 4.13 6.93
CA ILE A 60 8.27 4.13 5.64
C ILE A 60 8.70 2.94 4.78
N VAL A 61 9.99 2.63 4.73
CA VAL A 61 10.52 1.51 3.94
C VAL A 61 10.04 0.18 4.49
N ALA A 62 10.15 -0.05 5.80
CA ALA A 62 9.61 -1.25 6.45
C ALA A 62 8.10 -1.41 6.23
N THR A 63 7.34 -0.32 6.37
CA THR A 63 5.89 -0.31 6.12
C THR A 63 5.59 -0.62 4.66
N GLY A 64 6.29 -0.02 3.71
CA GLY A 64 6.07 -0.20 2.27
C GLY A 64 6.30 -1.64 1.81
N PHE A 65 7.40 -2.26 2.21
CA PHE A 65 7.66 -3.67 1.90
C PHE A 65 6.69 -4.60 2.63
N THR A 66 6.30 -4.30 3.87
CA THR A 66 5.28 -5.09 4.58
C THR A 66 3.91 -4.98 3.91
N LEU A 67 3.54 -3.81 3.38
CA LEU A 67 2.31 -3.63 2.59
C LEU A 67 2.31 -4.50 1.34
N ALA A 68 3.45 -4.68 0.68
CA ALA A 68 3.54 -5.54 -0.50
C ALA A 68 3.10 -7.00 -0.22
N VAL A 69 3.26 -7.45 1.02
CA VAL A 69 2.83 -8.78 1.47
C VAL A 69 1.41 -8.75 2.07
N THR A 70 1.14 -7.79 2.96
CA THR A 70 -0.09 -7.80 3.78
C THR A 70 -1.27 -7.06 3.14
N SER A 71 -1.04 -6.29 2.07
CA SER A 71 -2.05 -5.54 1.31
C SER A 71 -1.66 -5.40 -0.17
N PRO A 72 -1.42 -6.53 -0.89
CA PRO A 72 -0.83 -6.51 -2.23
C PRO A 72 -1.68 -5.83 -3.30
N ALA A 73 -2.98 -5.64 -3.04
CA ALA A 73 -3.87 -4.92 -3.95
C ALA A 73 -3.57 -3.41 -4.00
N ASN A 74 -3.00 -2.84 -2.95
CA ASN A 74 -2.75 -1.40 -2.81
C ASN A 74 -1.28 -1.05 -2.58
N GLY A 75 -0.47 -2.00 -2.12
CA GLY A 75 0.96 -1.81 -1.92
C GLY A 75 1.67 -3.04 -2.44
N ASN A 76 2.34 -2.95 -3.58
CA ASN A 76 2.99 -4.10 -4.20
C ASN A 76 4.31 -3.70 -4.84
N ILE A 77 5.20 -4.69 -5.00
CA ILE A 77 6.52 -4.48 -5.62
C ILE A 77 6.44 -4.32 -7.15
N GLY A 78 5.32 -4.65 -7.76
CA GLY A 78 5.05 -4.45 -9.19
C GLY A 78 4.48 -3.08 -9.54
N GLY A 79 4.28 -2.22 -8.55
CA GLY A 79 3.74 -0.88 -8.68
C GLY A 79 4.79 0.22 -8.62
N GLY A 80 4.35 1.38 -8.20
CA GLY A 80 5.16 2.57 -7.98
C GLY A 80 4.52 3.47 -6.93
N GLY A 81 5.02 4.68 -6.81
CA GLY A 81 4.48 5.63 -5.85
C GLY A 81 5.15 6.99 -5.87
N PHE A 82 4.79 7.77 -4.88
CA PHE A 82 5.33 9.08 -4.62
C PHE A 82 5.65 9.24 -3.14
N MET A 83 6.68 9.97 -2.81
CA MET A 83 6.95 10.41 -1.45
C MET A 83 6.99 11.93 -1.40
N VAL A 84 6.34 12.50 -0.39
CA VAL A 84 6.60 13.87 0.06
C VAL A 84 6.96 13.78 1.53
N ALA A 85 8.10 14.32 1.89
CA ALA A 85 8.61 14.28 3.24
C ALA A 85 9.14 15.66 3.68
N ARG A 86 9.18 15.86 4.99
CA ARG A 86 9.86 16.98 5.62
C ARG A 86 10.87 16.42 6.61
N THR A 87 12.11 16.79 6.43
CA THR A 87 13.22 16.41 7.32
C THR A 87 13.15 17.16 8.65
N ALA A 88 13.94 16.73 9.62
CA ALA A 88 13.98 17.37 10.95
C ALA A 88 14.53 18.81 10.90
N ASP A 89 15.41 19.12 9.96
CA ASP A 89 15.97 20.45 9.70
C ASP A 89 15.05 21.34 8.84
N GLY A 90 13.94 20.78 8.34
CA GLY A 90 12.87 21.51 7.66
C GLY A 90 12.92 21.46 6.16
N GLU A 91 13.85 20.75 5.56
CA GLU A 91 13.90 20.53 4.11
C GLU A 91 12.65 19.75 3.65
N ILE A 92 12.12 20.13 2.49
CA ILE A 92 11.00 19.40 1.85
C ILE A 92 11.55 18.61 0.68
N ILE A 93 11.30 17.30 0.73
CA ILE A 93 11.77 16.33 -0.26
C ILE A 93 10.56 15.78 -1.00
N SER A 94 10.67 15.64 -2.31
CA SER A 94 9.72 14.87 -3.11
C SER A 94 10.48 13.86 -3.97
N LEU A 95 9.95 12.63 -4.01
CA LEU A 95 10.48 11.56 -4.83
C LEU A 95 9.36 10.97 -5.66
N ASP A 96 9.57 10.88 -6.96
CA ASP A 96 8.68 10.22 -7.92
C ASP A 96 9.33 8.90 -8.34
N PHE A 97 8.71 7.80 -7.90
CA PHE A 97 9.07 6.44 -8.28
C PHE A 97 7.88 5.70 -8.91
N ARG A 98 7.02 6.46 -9.59
CA ARG A 98 5.90 5.89 -10.34
C ARG A 98 6.39 4.96 -11.45
N GLU A 99 5.53 4.05 -11.89
CA GLU A 99 5.76 3.18 -13.03
C GLU A 99 6.01 4.01 -14.31
N LYS A 100 6.91 3.50 -15.14
CA LYS A 100 7.23 4.10 -16.43
C LYS A 100 6.83 3.20 -17.57
N ALA A 101 6.57 3.78 -18.72
CA ALA A 101 6.39 3.01 -19.94
C ALA A 101 7.70 2.27 -20.28
N PRO A 102 7.64 1.01 -20.79
CA PRO A 102 8.81 0.32 -21.30
C PRO A 102 9.50 1.12 -22.40
N THR A 103 10.82 1.00 -22.52
CA THR A 103 11.63 1.74 -23.51
C THR A 103 11.18 1.49 -24.96
N LEU A 104 10.60 0.30 -25.23
CA LEU A 104 10.09 -0.09 -26.56
C LEU A 104 8.62 0.30 -26.77
N SER A 105 8.03 1.10 -25.89
CA SER A 105 6.67 1.61 -26.08
C SER A 105 6.58 2.54 -27.27
N TYR A 106 5.49 2.47 -28.01
CA TYR A 106 5.21 3.32 -29.16
C TYR A 106 3.73 3.73 -29.17
N GLU A 107 3.42 4.83 -29.85
CA GLU A 107 2.14 5.52 -29.77
C GLU A 107 0.94 4.62 -30.11
N THR A 108 1.08 3.73 -31.08
CA THR A 108 -0.02 2.88 -31.60
C THR A 108 -0.02 1.46 -31.03
N MET A 109 0.73 1.18 -29.98
CA MET A 109 0.92 -0.19 -29.45
C MET A 109 -0.36 -0.87 -28.94
N PHE A 110 -1.41 -0.11 -28.68
CA PHE A 110 -2.71 -0.59 -28.21
C PHE A 110 -3.82 -0.52 -29.28
N LEU A 111 -3.45 -0.25 -30.53
CA LEU A 111 -4.37 -0.36 -31.65
C LEU A 111 -4.38 -1.79 -32.21
N ASP A 112 -5.55 -2.22 -32.67
CA ASP A 112 -5.71 -3.50 -33.37
C ASP A 112 -5.28 -3.40 -34.84
N GLN A 113 -5.53 -4.47 -35.61
CA GLN A 113 -5.19 -4.55 -37.04
C GLN A 113 -5.96 -3.56 -37.93
N ASN A 114 -7.06 -3.01 -37.44
CA ASN A 114 -7.88 -2.01 -38.14
C ASN A 114 -7.49 -0.58 -37.73
N GLY A 115 -6.51 -0.41 -36.83
CA GLY A 115 -6.12 0.88 -36.29
C GLY A 115 -7.04 1.39 -35.16
N GLU A 116 -7.91 0.54 -34.62
CA GLU A 116 -8.85 0.89 -33.54
C GLU A 116 -8.30 0.50 -32.17
N TYR A 117 -8.67 1.25 -31.14
CA TYR A 117 -8.27 0.97 -29.77
C TYR A 117 -8.73 -0.42 -29.31
N SER A 118 -7.80 -1.24 -28.87
CA SER A 118 -8.06 -2.57 -28.33
C SER A 118 -7.92 -2.59 -26.80
N ARG A 119 -9.04 -2.72 -26.11
CA ARG A 119 -9.06 -2.85 -24.65
C ARG A 119 -8.25 -4.07 -24.17
N ASN A 120 -8.28 -5.17 -24.90
CA ASN A 120 -7.54 -6.37 -24.55
C ASN A 120 -6.03 -6.15 -24.62
N LEU A 121 -5.54 -5.44 -25.64
CA LEU A 121 -4.13 -5.07 -25.72
C LEU A 121 -3.74 -4.12 -24.57
N ALA A 122 -4.60 -3.16 -24.23
CA ALA A 122 -4.30 -2.13 -23.24
C ALA A 122 -4.43 -2.59 -21.79
N LEU A 123 -5.22 -3.63 -21.48
CA LEU A 123 -5.49 -4.05 -20.10
C LEU A 123 -5.06 -5.48 -19.77
N LEU A 124 -5.04 -6.39 -20.75
CA LEU A 124 -4.86 -7.81 -20.51
C LEU A 124 -3.60 -8.40 -21.17
N SER A 125 -2.90 -7.63 -21.99
CA SER A 125 -1.67 -8.10 -22.61
C SER A 125 -0.42 -7.72 -21.80
N HIS A 126 0.67 -8.45 -22.01
CA HIS A 126 1.99 -8.10 -21.44
C HIS A 126 2.50 -6.73 -21.89
N LYS A 127 1.99 -6.17 -22.99
CA LYS A 127 2.33 -4.82 -23.45
C LYS A 127 1.85 -3.72 -22.52
N SER A 128 0.83 -3.99 -21.68
CA SER A 128 0.25 -3.02 -20.75
C SER A 128 1.01 -2.91 -19.43
N SER A 129 1.98 -3.78 -19.19
CA SER A 129 2.76 -3.74 -17.97
C SER A 129 3.74 -2.57 -17.99
N GLY A 130 3.68 -1.72 -16.96
CA GLY A 130 4.69 -0.69 -16.72
C GLY A 130 5.97 -1.28 -16.12
N VAL A 131 7.05 -0.52 -16.18
CA VAL A 131 8.29 -0.81 -15.44
C VAL A 131 8.06 -0.37 -14.00
N PRO A 132 8.14 -1.28 -13.01
CA PRO A 132 7.86 -0.95 -11.62
C PRO A 132 8.89 0.00 -11.02
N GLY A 133 8.45 0.83 -10.09
CA GLY A 133 9.30 1.77 -9.37
C GLY A 133 9.34 1.58 -7.85
N THR A 134 8.42 0.79 -7.27
CA THR A 134 8.31 0.65 -5.81
C THR A 134 9.60 0.23 -5.13
N VAL A 135 10.26 -0.81 -5.65
CA VAL A 135 11.50 -1.35 -5.04
C VAL A 135 12.62 -0.30 -5.12
N ASP A 136 12.84 0.26 -6.31
CA ASP A 136 13.86 1.28 -6.54
C ASP A 136 13.62 2.52 -5.65
N GLY A 137 12.37 3.00 -5.58
CA GLY A 137 11.99 4.14 -4.74
C GLY A 137 12.19 3.89 -3.26
N LEU A 138 11.76 2.74 -2.73
CA LEU A 138 11.93 2.41 -1.32
C LEU A 138 13.41 2.21 -0.94
N ILE A 139 14.21 1.56 -1.81
CA ILE A 139 15.66 1.43 -1.58
C ILE A 139 16.33 2.80 -1.61
N LYS A 140 15.97 3.65 -2.57
CA LYS A 140 16.50 5.01 -2.63
C LYS A 140 16.16 5.84 -1.38
N ILE A 141 14.94 5.71 -0.85
CA ILE A 141 14.55 6.35 0.40
C ILE A 141 15.42 5.86 1.57
N PHE A 142 15.68 4.56 1.63
CA PHE A 142 16.52 3.95 2.65
C PHE A 142 17.97 4.45 2.57
N ASP A 143 18.55 4.43 1.36
CA ASP A 143 19.95 4.79 1.13
C ASP A 143 20.22 6.28 1.37
N ASP A 144 19.29 7.15 0.91
CA ASP A 144 19.50 8.59 0.97
C ASP A 144 19.12 9.22 2.34
N TYR A 145 18.12 8.66 3.03
CA TYR A 145 17.48 9.30 4.18
C TYR A 145 17.33 8.39 5.40
N GLY A 146 17.67 7.12 5.30
CA GLY A 146 17.65 6.18 6.43
C GLY A 146 18.54 6.65 7.57
N SER A 147 18.27 6.17 8.78
CA SER A 147 19.04 6.55 9.96
C SER A 147 20.48 6.03 10.00
N GLY A 148 20.78 5.04 9.17
CA GLY A 148 22.05 4.29 9.20
C GLY A 148 22.16 3.28 10.37
N ASN A 149 21.09 3.13 11.17
CA ASN A 149 21.06 2.20 12.30
C ASN A 149 20.66 0.78 11.94
N PHE A 150 20.21 0.56 10.70
CA PHE A 150 19.68 -0.71 10.21
C PHE A 150 20.33 -1.12 8.89
N THR A 151 20.45 -2.42 8.69
CA THR A 151 20.69 -3.00 7.38
C THR A 151 19.35 -3.11 6.62
N LEU A 152 19.40 -3.20 5.29
CA LEU A 152 18.20 -3.43 4.48
C LEU A 152 17.53 -4.78 4.85
N GLU A 153 18.32 -5.80 5.19
CA GLU A 153 17.81 -7.10 5.64
C GLU A 153 16.96 -6.97 6.91
N GLU A 154 17.40 -6.19 7.89
CA GLU A 154 16.65 -5.92 9.12
C GLU A 154 15.34 -5.19 8.83
N ILE A 155 15.34 -4.21 7.93
CA ILE A 155 14.14 -3.49 7.49
C ILE A 155 13.16 -4.43 6.79
N LEU A 156 13.66 -5.30 5.90
CA LEU A 156 12.84 -6.26 5.15
C LEU A 156 12.33 -7.44 5.99
N SER A 157 12.94 -7.71 7.15
CA SER A 157 12.66 -8.91 7.97
C SER A 157 11.18 -9.10 8.30
N TYR A 158 10.42 -8.01 8.48
CA TYR A 158 8.98 -8.06 8.74
C TYR A 158 8.20 -8.58 7.52
N ALA A 159 8.48 -8.05 6.34
CA ALA A 159 7.87 -8.48 5.09
C ALA A 159 8.20 -9.94 4.79
N ILE A 160 9.48 -10.32 4.93
CA ILE A 160 9.97 -11.69 4.75
C ILE A 160 9.24 -12.64 5.70
N ASN A 161 9.19 -12.31 7.00
CA ASN A 161 8.50 -13.14 7.99
C ASN A 161 7.03 -13.37 7.65
N TYR A 162 6.30 -12.34 7.23
CA TYR A 162 4.89 -12.50 6.83
C TYR A 162 4.73 -13.26 5.53
N ALA A 163 5.68 -13.17 4.60
CA ALA A 163 5.65 -13.92 3.35
C ALA A 163 5.93 -15.42 3.58
N GLU A 164 6.87 -15.75 4.45
CA GLU A 164 7.27 -17.13 4.73
C GLU A 164 6.29 -17.86 5.67
N ASN A 165 5.84 -17.17 6.72
CA ASN A 165 5.06 -17.79 7.78
C ASN A 165 3.55 -17.49 7.66
N GLY A 166 3.16 -16.64 6.70
CA GLY A 166 1.78 -16.20 6.53
C GLY A 166 1.35 -15.16 7.58
N HIS A 167 0.17 -14.61 7.36
CA HIS A 167 -0.45 -13.65 8.28
C HIS A 167 -1.97 -13.74 8.21
N ALA A 168 -2.65 -13.25 9.25
CA ALA A 168 -4.12 -13.16 9.23
C ALA A 168 -4.56 -12.09 8.20
N ILE A 169 -5.42 -12.49 7.27
CA ILE A 169 -6.04 -11.58 6.30
C ILE A 169 -7.38 -11.07 6.84
N ASN A 170 -7.73 -9.84 6.49
CA ASN A 170 -9.04 -9.28 6.81
C ASN A 170 -10.13 -9.81 5.85
N LYS A 171 -11.42 -9.65 6.21
CA LYS A 171 -12.54 -10.12 5.40
C LYS A 171 -12.56 -9.56 3.97
N SER A 172 -12.17 -8.31 3.78
CA SER A 172 -12.11 -7.67 2.46
C SER A 172 -11.04 -8.30 1.57
N SER A 173 -9.88 -8.58 2.13
CA SER A 173 -8.80 -9.26 1.40
C SER A 173 -9.18 -10.71 1.09
N ALA A 174 -9.82 -11.43 2.03
CA ALA A 174 -10.30 -12.78 1.80
C ALA A 174 -11.31 -12.83 0.64
N PHE A 175 -12.30 -11.92 0.62
CA PHE A 175 -13.25 -11.80 -0.47
C PHE A 175 -12.57 -11.52 -1.83
N GLY A 176 -11.54 -10.70 -1.85
CA GLY A 176 -10.76 -10.44 -3.07
C GLY A 176 -10.06 -11.70 -3.59
N PHE A 177 -9.50 -12.51 -2.71
CA PHE A 177 -8.86 -13.78 -3.11
C PHE A 177 -9.87 -14.80 -3.63
N ASP A 178 -11.04 -14.95 -2.99
CA ASP A 178 -12.11 -15.86 -3.44
C ASP A 178 -12.63 -15.50 -4.85
N PHE A 179 -12.50 -14.26 -5.28
CA PHE A 179 -12.90 -13.82 -6.61
C PHE A 179 -11.89 -14.23 -7.70
N PHE A 180 -10.63 -14.47 -7.36
CA PHE A 180 -9.55 -14.78 -8.30
C PHE A 180 -9.11 -16.26 -8.30
N ILE A 181 -9.66 -17.09 -7.41
CA ILE A 181 -9.44 -18.53 -7.35
C ILE A 181 -10.67 -19.29 -7.83
#